data_484b72cc32af7f77c6fcf385f5427ca2
#
_entry.id   484b72cc32af7f77c6fcf385f5427ca2
#
_cell.length_a   1.000
_cell.length_b   1.000
_cell.length_c   1.000
_cell.angle_alpha   90.00
_cell.angle_beta   90.00
_cell.angle_gamma   90.00
#
_symmetry.space_group_name_H-M   'P 1'
#
loop_
_entity.id
_entity.type
_entity.pdbx_description
1 polymer ?
#
loop_
_entity_poly.entity_id
_entity_poly.type
_entity_poly.pdbx_seq_one_letter_code
_entity_poly.pdbx_strand_id
1 'polypeptide(L)'
;MSRAWVFELPWDVISDVASQENVPSALLGAIVFCESGGNPFAARFEKEYKYVLNTKKFAAENGITETTEMMLQMTSWGLCQLMGAVGREYGLKGSILQLLEPKINLEIACKLIKKLTSRFPERDDIIAAYNAGTPIKTLDGKYKNQQYVDKINAAISIIQDMRGGK
;
A
#
# COMPACT_ATOMS: atom_id res chain seq x y z
N MET A 1 14.76 -5.28 18.02
CA MET A 1 13.76 -4.20 17.85
C MET A 1 12.72 -4.31 18.95
N SER A 2 12.37 -3.21 19.62
CA SER A 2 11.19 -3.17 20.50
C SER A 2 9.96 -3.61 19.71
N ARG A 3 9.07 -4.44 20.30
CA ARG A 3 7.80 -4.83 19.65
C ARG A 3 6.68 -3.83 19.91
N ALA A 4 6.97 -2.71 20.56
CA ALA A 4 5.99 -1.69 20.97
C ALA A 4 5.24 -1.06 19.78
N TRP A 5 5.89 -0.96 18.63
CA TRP A 5 5.29 -0.39 17.41
C TRP A 5 3.95 -1.07 17.01
N VAL A 6 3.76 -2.34 17.36
CA VAL A 6 2.50 -3.05 17.07
C VAL A 6 1.32 -2.32 17.70
N PHE A 7 1.47 -1.75 18.90
CA PHE A 7 0.39 -1.06 19.59
C PHE A 7 0.23 0.41 19.16
N GLU A 8 1.19 0.95 18.40
CA GLU A 8 1.17 2.33 17.90
C GLU A 8 0.44 2.45 16.55
N LEU A 9 0.16 1.32 15.87
CA LEU A 9 -0.60 1.33 14.62
C LEU A 9 -2.08 1.63 14.86
N PRO A 10 -2.77 2.26 13.90
CA PRO A 10 -4.20 2.58 13.99
C PRO A 10 -5.08 1.34 13.78
N TRP A 11 -5.02 0.40 14.73
CA TRP A 11 -5.65 -0.92 14.62
C TRP A 11 -7.17 -0.89 14.48
N ASP A 12 -7.83 0.11 15.03
CA ASP A 12 -9.29 0.23 14.93
C ASP A 12 -9.70 0.29 13.46
N VAL A 13 -9.09 1.19 12.69
CA VAL A 13 -9.39 1.32 11.26
C VAL A 13 -8.77 0.20 10.43
N ILE A 14 -7.57 -0.32 10.78
CA ILE A 14 -6.94 -1.44 10.08
C ILE A 14 -7.82 -2.70 10.19
N SER A 15 -8.27 -3.05 11.40
CA SER A 15 -9.07 -4.26 11.62
C SER A 15 -10.45 -4.15 10.99
N ASP A 16 -11.08 -2.98 11.07
CA ASP A 16 -12.39 -2.72 10.47
C ASP A 16 -12.33 -2.89 8.95
N VAL A 17 -11.41 -2.19 8.27
CA VAL A 17 -11.28 -2.26 6.81
C VAL A 17 -10.84 -3.66 6.35
N ALA A 18 -9.88 -4.29 7.05
CA ALA A 18 -9.42 -5.64 6.73
C ALA A 18 -10.58 -6.65 6.77
N SER A 19 -11.44 -6.54 7.80
CA SER A 19 -12.63 -7.38 7.94
C SER A 19 -13.65 -7.14 6.81
N GLN A 20 -13.98 -5.87 6.53
CA GLN A 20 -14.92 -5.50 5.48
C GLN A 20 -14.45 -5.94 4.08
N GLU A 21 -13.16 -5.84 3.83
CA GLU A 21 -12.56 -6.17 2.54
C GLU A 21 -12.10 -7.64 2.42
N ASN A 22 -12.25 -8.42 3.49
CA ASN A 22 -11.80 -9.82 3.55
C ASN A 22 -10.30 -9.99 3.22
N VAL A 23 -9.46 -9.15 3.83
CA VAL A 23 -8.00 -9.19 3.73
C VAL A 23 -7.43 -9.51 5.13
N PRO A 24 -6.39 -10.36 5.26
CA PRO A 24 -5.80 -10.64 6.56
C PRO A 24 -5.28 -9.36 7.24
N SER A 25 -5.80 -9.04 8.44
CA SER A 25 -5.42 -7.83 9.18
C SER A 25 -3.94 -7.77 9.53
N ALA A 26 -3.31 -8.93 9.78
CA ALA A 26 -1.87 -9.01 10.03
C ALA A 26 -1.04 -8.61 8.80
N LEU A 27 -1.46 -8.98 7.59
CA LEU A 27 -0.81 -8.56 6.35
C LEU A 27 -0.96 -7.04 6.14
N LEU A 28 -2.19 -6.53 6.29
CA LEU A 28 -2.46 -5.09 6.12
C LEU A 28 -1.68 -4.26 7.15
N GLY A 29 -1.67 -4.67 8.43
CA GLY A 29 -0.90 -4.01 9.48
C GLY A 29 0.61 -4.06 9.25
N ALA A 30 1.14 -5.18 8.74
CA ALA A 30 2.55 -5.31 8.38
C ALA A 30 2.94 -4.36 7.24
N ILE A 31 2.07 -4.20 6.24
CA ILE A 31 2.27 -3.23 5.15
C ILE A 31 2.28 -1.81 5.74
N VAL A 32 1.29 -1.42 6.54
CA VAL A 32 1.24 -0.10 7.19
C VAL A 32 2.51 0.19 7.97
N PHE A 33 2.97 -0.77 8.78
CA PHE A 33 4.21 -0.62 9.54
C PHE A 33 5.44 -0.44 8.63
N CYS A 34 5.57 -1.26 7.60
CA CYS A 34 6.75 -1.24 6.73
C CYS A 34 6.81 -0.02 5.83
N GLU A 35 5.65 0.49 5.38
CA GLU A 35 5.54 1.60 4.44
C GLU A 35 5.63 2.97 5.13
N SER A 36 4.91 3.18 6.21
CA SER A 36 4.79 4.50 6.85
C SER A 36 5.07 4.52 8.35
N GLY A 37 5.24 3.35 8.99
CA GLY A 37 5.29 3.27 10.44
C GLY A 37 3.98 3.70 11.12
N GLY A 38 2.86 3.67 10.40
CA GLY A 38 1.56 4.13 10.90
C GLY A 38 1.29 5.63 10.70
N ASN A 39 2.17 6.34 9.98
CA ASN A 39 1.97 7.78 9.70
C ASN A 39 1.00 7.98 8.52
N PRO A 40 -0.24 8.50 8.74
CA PRO A 40 -1.20 8.71 7.67
C PRO A 40 -0.83 9.86 6.74
N PHE A 41 0.07 10.75 7.16
CA PHE A 41 0.52 11.90 6.38
C PHE A 41 1.84 11.65 5.63
N ALA A 42 2.33 10.41 5.64
CA ALA A 42 3.53 10.07 4.89
C ALA A 42 3.32 10.31 3.40
N ALA A 43 4.27 11.01 2.76
CA ALA A 43 4.25 11.29 1.34
C ALA A 43 5.67 11.26 0.77
N ARG A 44 5.86 10.64 -0.41
CA ARG A 44 7.16 10.57 -1.08
C ARG A 44 6.99 10.70 -2.59
N PHE A 45 7.64 11.68 -3.17
CA PHE A 45 7.65 11.86 -4.63
C PHE A 45 8.62 10.87 -5.29
N GLU A 46 8.12 10.14 -6.29
CA GLU A 46 8.84 9.11 -7.05
C GLU A 46 9.12 9.60 -8.47
N LYS A 47 10.19 10.35 -8.66
CA LYS A 47 10.52 11.02 -9.94
C LYS A 47 10.66 10.05 -11.13
N GLU A 48 11.01 8.80 -10.89
CA GLU A 48 11.18 7.78 -11.91
C GLU A 48 9.89 6.98 -12.21
N TYR A 49 8.79 7.28 -11.51
CA TYR A 49 7.51 6.62 -11.73
C TYR A 49 6.90 7.02 -13.07
N LYS A 50 6.52 6.05 -13.90
CA LYS A 50 6.10 6.28 -15.29
C LYS A 50 4.62 5.92 -15.57
N TYR A 51 3.94 5.29 -14.61
CA TYR A 51 2.62 4.70 -14.83
C TYR A 51 1.49 5.64 -14.42
N VAL A 52 1.51 6.88 -14.95
CA VAL A 52 0.43 7.85 -14.71
C VAL A 52 -0.77 7.61 -15.63
N LEU A 53 -1.98 7.94 -15.15
CA LEU A 53 -3.23 7.64 -15.82
C LEU A 53 -3.98 8.94 -16.16
N ASN A 54 -4.31 9.15 -17.44
CA ASN A 54 -5.24 10.17 -17.90
C ASN A 54 -5.10 11.54 -17.19
N THR A 55 -3.87 12.01 -17.01
CA THR A 55 -3.54 13.22 -16.23
C THR A 55 -4.35 14.43 -16.65
N LYS A 56 -4.50 14.65 -17.96
CA LYS A 56 -5.30 15.77 -18.51
C LYS A 56 -6.76 15.71 -18.09
N LYS A 57 -7.37 14.51 -18.13
CA LYS A 57 -8.77 14.32 -17.74
C LYS A 57 -8.96 14.60 -16.26
N PHE A 58 -8.18 13.93 -15.40
CA PHE A 58 -8.30 14.11 -13.96
C PHE A 58 -7.96 15.52 -13.50
N ALA A 59 -7.00 16.19 -14.15
CA ALA A 59 -6.70 17.59 -13.88
C ALA A 59 -7.91 18.49 -14.14
N ALA A 60 -8.58 18.34 -15.29
CA ALA A 60 -9.76 19.10 -15.63
C ALA A 60 -10.93 18.83 -14.66
N GLU A 61 -11.16 17.58 -14.28
CA GLU A 61 -12.22 17.18 -13.34
C GLU A 61 -12.00 17.72 -11.92
N ASN A 62 -10.75 17.96 -11.54
CA ASN A 62 -10.38 18.46 -10.21
C ASN A 62 -9.99 19.94 -10.17
N GLY A 63 -10.07 20.67 -11.30
CA GLY A 63 -9.76 22.10 -11.36
C GLY A 63 -8.29 22.44 -11.07
N ILE A 64 -7.37 21.55 -11.42
CA ILE A 64 -5.92 21.72 -11.24
C ILE A 64 -5.19 21.63 -12.58
N THR A 65 -3.90 21.98 -12.61
CA THR A 65 -3.09 21.82 -13.83
C THR A 65 -2.72 20.36 -14.08
N GLU A 66 -2.51 19.98 -15.33
CA GLU A 66 -2.07 18.63 -15.71
C GLU A 66 -0.74 18.27 -15.02
N THR A 67 0.19 19.21 -14.92
CA THR A 67 1.46 19.02 -14.20
C THR A 67 1.23 18.70 -12.73
N THR A 68 0.31 19.41 -12.07
CA THR A 68 -0.03 19.13 -10.67
C THR A 68 -0.62 17.73 -10.51
N GLU A 69 -1.57 17.34 -11.36
CA GLU A 69 -2.15 15.99 -11.33
C GLU A 69 -1.08 14.92 -11.56
N MET A 70 -0.18 15.13 -12.52
CA MET A 70 0.92 14.21 -12.80
C MET A 70 1.82 14.04 -11.56
N MET A 71 2.23 15.14 -10.92
CA MET A 71 3.07 15.08 -9.72
C MET A 71 2.37 14.36 -8.56
N LEU A 72 1.07 14.60 -8.37
CA LEU A 72 0.28 13.91 -7.36
C LEU A 72 0.18 12.41 -7.64
N GLN A 73 0.02 12.00 -8.91
CA GLN A 73 0.02 10.59 -9.30
C GLN A 73 1.39 9.91 -9.13
N MET A 74 2.47 10.66 -9.28
CA MET A 74 3.85 10.19 -9.09
C MET A 74 4.30 10.22 -7.62
N THR A 75 3.43 10.56 -6.69
CA THR A 75 3.72 10.57 -5.25
C THR A 75 3.03 9.40 -4.58
N SER A 76 3.73 8.73 -3.66
CA SER A 76 3.16 7.74 -2.76
C SER A 76 2.59 8.41 -1.51
N TRP A 77 1.44 7.92 -1.01
CA TRP A 77 0.62 8.61 -0.02
C TRP A 77 0.15 7.70 1.11
N GLY A 78 0.17 8.22 2.31
CA GLY A 78 -0.54 7.73 3.47
C GLY A 78 0.01 6.42 4.06
N LEU A 79 -0.83 5.72 4.80
CA LEU A 79 -0.48 4.55 5.60
C LEU A 79 0.22 3.45 4.81
N CYS A 80 -0.30 3.13 3.63
CA CYS A 80 0.17 2.03 2.76
C CYS A 80 1.07 2.50 1.61
N GLN A 81 1.47 3.78 1.61
CA GLN A 81 2.31 4.41 0.58
C GLN A 81 1.83 4.10 -0.85
N LEU A 82 0.53 4.28 -1.08
CA LEU A 82 -0.08 4.07 -2.38
C LEU A 82 0.30 5.19 -3.34
N MET A 83 0.79 4.84 -4.52
CA MET A 83 0.97 5.82 -5.61
C MET A 83 -0.36 6.48 -5.95
N GLY A 84 -0.37 7.80 -6.17
CA GLY A 84 -1.58 8.51 -6.58
C GLY A 84 -2.22 7.93 -7.85
N ALA A 85 -1.39 7.42 -8.78
CA ALA A 85 -1.86 6.70 -9.96
C ALA A 85 -2.63 5.42 -9.61
N VAL A 86 -2.20 4.69 -8.58
CA VAL A 86 -2.94 3.52 -8.07
C VAL A 86 -4.29 3.97 -7.50
N GLY A 87 -4.34 5.09 -6.77
CA GLY A 87 -5.61 5.69 -6.35
C GLY A 87 -6.57 5.91 -7.53
N ARG A 88 -6.08 6.48 -8.64
CA ARG A 88 -6.86 6.67 -9.87
C ARG A 88 -7.32 5.36 -10.50
N GLU A 89 -6.43 4.36 -10.57
CA GLU A 89 -6.74 3.03 -11.10
C GLU A 89 -7.89 2.36 -10.32
N TYR A 90 -7.93 2.54 -8.99
CA TYR A 90 -8.97 1.96 -8.14
C TYR A 90 -10.17 2.87 -7.89
N GLY A 91 -10.34 3.90 -8.71
CA GLY A 91 -11.58 4.67 -8.81
C GLY A 91 -11.63 5.96 -7.99
N LEU A 92 -10.51 6.44 -7.45
CA LEU A 92 -10.45 7.73 -6.80
C LEU A 92 -10.64 8.85 -7.82
N LYS A 93 -11.78 9.54 -7.78
CA LYS A 93 -12.15 10.60 -8.74
C LYS A 93 -11.81 12.00 -8.25
N GLY A 94 -11.99 12.27 -6.95
CA GLY A 94 -11.72 13.55 -6.33
C GLY A 94 -10.22 13.81 -6.11
N SER A 95 -9.87 14.66 -5.16
CA SER A 95 -8.47 14.96 -4.84
C SER A 95 -7.68 13.72 -4.47
N ILE A 96 -6.49 13.55 -5.03
CA ILE A 96 -5.54 12.48 -4.63
C ILE A 96 -5.16 12.58 -3.14
N LEU A 97 -5.23 13.78 -2.56
CA LEU A 97 -4.97 13.97 -1.13
C LEU A 97 -5.91 13.20 -0.21
N GLN A 98 -7.05 12.68 -0.73
CA GLN A 98 -7.90 11.74 0.02
C GLN A 98 -7.15 10.45 0.41
N LEU A 99 -6.05 10.11 -0.25
CA LEU A 99 -5.17 9.01 0.16
C LEU A 99 -4.47 9.25 1.51
N LEU A 100 -4.52 10.45 2.06
CA LEU A 100 -4.08 10.74 3.42
C LEU A 100 -5.13 10.36 4.48
N GLU A 101 -6.38 10.11 4.06
CA GLU A 101 -7.41 9.59 4.96
C GLU A 101 -7.20 8.09 5.18
N PRO A 102 -7.00 7.64 6.44
CA PRO A 102 -6.66 6.27 6.76
C PRO A 102 -7.59 5.23 6.13
N LYS A 103 -8.92 5.44 6.24
CA LYS A 103 -9.90 4.50 5.72
C LYS A 103 -9.80 4.35 4.20
N ILE A 104 -9.77 5.46 3.47
CA ILE A 104 -9.67 5.46 1.99
C ILE A 104 -8.37 4.79 1.54
N ASN A 105 -7.26 5.10 2.21
CA ASN A 105 -5.95 4.51 1.91
C ASN A 105 -5.97 2.99 2.07
N LEU A 106 -6.49 2.51 3.20
CA LEU A 106 -6.58 1.08 3.49
C LEU A 106 -7.54 0.34 2.56
N GLU A 107 -8.70 0.92 2.22
CA GLU A 107 -9.66 0.33 1.27
C GLU A 107 -9.02 0.13 -0.12
N ILE A 108 -8.29 1.13 -0.62
CA ILE A 108 -7.59 1.02 -1.90
C ILE A 108 -6.44 0.01 -1.81
N ALA A 109 -5.69 -0.02 -0.71
CA ALA A 109 -4.67 -1.03 -0.49
C ALA A 109 -5.24 -2.46 -0.51
N CYS A 110 -6.39 -2.67 0.13
CA CYS A 110 -7.08 -3.96 0.10
C CYS A 110 -7.51 -4.37 -1.30
N LYS A 111 -8.02 -3.44 -2.11
CA LYS A 111 -8.35 -3.71 -3.54
C LYS A 111 -7.11 -4.14 -4.32
N LEU A 112 -5.99 -3.46 -4.12
CA LEU A 112 -4.70 -3.84 -4.73
C LEU A 112 -4.27 -5.24 -4.27
N ILE A 113 -4.30 -5.52 -2.96
CA ILE A 113 -3.95 -6.83 -2.41
C ILE A 113 -4.83 -7.93 -3.01
N LYS A 114 -6.15 -7.73 -3.09
CA LYS A 114 -7.08 -8.70 -3.71
C LYS A 114 -6.76 -8.95 -5.18
N LYS A 115 -6.42 -7.91 -5.95
CA LYS A 115 -5.97 -8.07 -7.34
C LYS A 115 -4.68 -8.90 -7.42
N LEU A 116 -3.73 -8.65 -6.52
CA LEU A 116 -2.49 -9.42 -6.48
C LEU A 116 -2.75 -10.87 -6.08
N THR A 117 -3.62 -11.12 -5.09
CA THR A 117 -4.03 -12.47 -4.67
C THR A 117 -4.69 -13.27 -5.81
N SER A 118 -5.46 -12.61 -6.68
CA SER A 118 -6.06 -13.28 -7.84
C SER A 118 -5.04 -13.65 -8.94
N ARG A 119 -3.85 -13.02 -8.91
CA ARG A 119 -2.79 -13.26 -9.91
C ARG A 119 -1.69 -14.20 -9.42
N PHE A 120 -1.45 -14.20 -8.12
CA PHE A 120 -0.32 -14.91 -7.52
C PHE A 120 -0.81 -15.79 -6.36
N PRO A 121 -0.56 -17.11 -6.40
CA PRO A 121 -1.02 -18.03 -5.35
C PRO A 121 -0.18 -17.93 -4.06
N GLU A 122 1.09 -17.53 -4.19
CA GLU A 122 2.02 -17.51 -3.07
C GLU A 122 2.01 -16.14 -2.38
N ARG A 123 1.93 -16.14 -1.04
CA ARG A 123 1.93 -14.91 -0.25
C ARG A 123 3.16 -14.04 -0.52
N ASP A 124 4.32 -14.65 -0.66
CA ASP A 124 5.56 -13.91 -0.89
C ASP A 124 5.59 -13.25 -2.28
N ASP A 125 4.96 -13.87 -3.29
CA ASP A 125 4.77 -13.26 -4.60
C ASP A 125 3.86 -12.02 -4.50
N ILE A 126 2.77 -12.10 -3.70
CA ILE A 126 1.87 -10.97 -3.44
C ILE A 126 2.63 -9.82 -2.77
N ILE A 127 3.41 -10.12 -1.73
CA ILE A 127 4.22 -9.13 -1.01
C ILE A 127 5.25 -8.48 -1.94
N ALA A 128 5.99 -9.29 -2.70
CA ALA A 128 6.98 -8.79 -3.65
C ALA A 128 6.35 -7.88 -4.71
N ALA A 129 5.19 -8.30 -5.25
CA ALA A 129 4.45 -7.55 -6.26
C ALA A 129 3.82 -6.26 -5.70
N TYR A 130 3.40 -6.22 -4.44
CA TYR A 130 2.90 -5.02 -3.80
C TYR A 130 3.91 -3.87 -3.89
N ASN A 131 5.18 -4.16 -3.60
CA ASN A 131 6.25 -3.17 -3.62
C ASN A 131 6.80 -2.90 -5.03
N ALA A 132 6.97 -3.92 -5.87
CA ALA A 132 7.66 -3.82 -7.16
C ALA A 132 6.73 -3.91 -8.39
N GLY A 133 5.43 -4.01 -8.21
CA GLY A 133 4.43 -4.21 -9.27
C GLY A 133 4.39 -5.65 -9.81
N THR A 134 5.48 -6.40 -9.73
CA THR A 134 5.58 -7.79 -10.19
C THR A 134 6.65 -8.55 -9.37
N PRO A 135 6.44 -9.86 -9.05
CA PRO A 135 7.36 -10.65 -8.25
C PRO A 135 8.50 -11.21 -9.11
N ILE A 136 9.52 -10.39 -9.36
CA ILE A 136 10.68 -10.81 -10.16
C ILE A 136 11.67 -11.56 -9.27
N LYS A 137 12.00 -12.80 -9.65
CA LYS A 137 13.04 -13.62 -9.00
C LYS A 137 14.36 -13.55 -9.77
N THR A 138 15.44 -13.59 -9.03
CA THR A 138 16.82 -13.72 -9.52
C THR A 138 17.17 -15.19 -9.78
N LEU A 139 18.31 -15.47 -10.38
CA LEU A 139 18.72 -16.85 -10.73
C LEU A 139 18.88 -17.78 -9.51
N ASP A 140 19.16 -17.21 -8.33
CA ASP A 140 19.23 -17.95 -7.05
C ASP A 140 17.86 -18.13 -6.39
N GLY A 141 16.76 -17.79 -7.08
CA GLY A 141 15.38 -17.98 -6.61
C GLY A 141 14.87 -16.92 -5.64
N LYS A 142 15.69 -15.92 -5.26
CA LYS A 142 15.27 -14.82 -4.39
C LYS A 142 14.52 -13.74 -5.18
N TYR A 143 13.64 -13.02 -4.50
CA TYR A 143 13.02 -11.82 -5.10
C TYR A 143 14.05 -10.70 -5.25
N LYS A 144 13.94 -9.88 -6.30
CA LYS A 144 14.76 -8.67 -6.44
C LYS A 144 14.64 -7.74 -5.22
N ASN A 145 13.46 -7.72 -4.59
CA ASN A 145 13.17 -6.99 -3.36
C ASN A 145 13.03 -7.92 -2.14
N GLN A 146 13.87 -8.94 -2.02
CA GLN A 146 13.82 -9.95 -0.95
C GLN A 146 13.79 -9.33 0.44
N GLN A 147 14.57 -8.27 0.68
CA GLN A 147 14.59 -7.57 1.98
C GLN A 147 13.21 -7.02 2.37
N TYR A 148 12.42 -6.56 1.40
CA TYR A 148 11.05 -6.12 1.65
C TYR A 148 10.15 -7.30 2.04
N VAL A 149 10.24 -8.41 1.30
CA VAL A 149 9.49 -9.63 1.60
C VAL A 149 9.79 -10.13 3.00
N ASP A 150 11.07 -10.21 3.36
CA ASP A 150 11.52 -10.66 4.68
C ASP A 150 11.02 -9.72 5.80
N LYS A 151 11.06 -8.40 5.57
CA LYS A 151 10.58 -7.39 6.52
C LYS A 151 9.08 -7.52 6.77
N ILE A 152 8.27 -7.69 5.73
CA ILE A 152 6.82 -7.89 5.86
C ILE A 152 6.52 -9.20 6.61
N ASN A 153 7.16 -10.31 6.23
CA ASN A 153 6.94 -11.60 6.89
C ASN A 153 7.32 -11.58 8.38
N ALA A 154 8.43 -10.93 8.73
CA ALA A 154 8.81 -10.73 10.13
C ALA A 154 7.77 -9.89 10.88
N ALA A 155 7.24 -8.82 10.27
CA ALA A 155 6.20 -8.00 10.87
C ALA A 155 4.89 -8.78 11.06
N ILE A 156 4.47 -9.59 10.08
CA ILE A 156 3.28 -10.47 10.20
C ILE A 156 3.44 -11.40 11.40
N SER A 157 4.58 -12.08 11.55
CA SER A 157 4.83 -12.99 12.66
C SER A 157 4.71 -12.27 14.01
N ILE A 158 5.33 -11.10 14.14
CA ILE A 158 5.27 -10.31 15.38
C ILE A 158 3.82 -9.87 15.69
N ILE A 159 3.06 -9.43 14.69
CA ILE A 159 1.66 -9.03 14.87
C ILE A 159 0.81 -10.22 15.34
N GLN A 160 0.99 -11.39 14.71
CA GLN A 160 0.25 -12.61 15.08
C GLN A 160 0.58 -13.05 16.51
N ASP A 161 1.84 -13.02 16.91
CA ASP A 161 2.27 -13.36 18.26
C ASP A 161 1.63 -12.43 19.31
N MET A 162 1.58 -11.12 19.03
CA MET A 162 1.16 -10.11 19.99
C MET A 162 -0.35 -9.87 20.03
N ARG A 163 -1.06 -10.12 18.94
CA ARG A 163 -2.50 -9.87 18.82
C ARG A 163 -3.34 -11.15 18.76
N GLY A 164 -2.70 -12.33 18.84
CA GLY A 164 -3.37 -13.62 18.90
C GLY A 164 -4.14 -13.93 17.62
N GLY A 165 -3.44 -14.12 16.49
CA GLY A 165 -3.91 -14.83 15.30
C GLY A 165 -5.36 -14.60 14.81
N LYS A 166 -5.95 -13.42 15.03
CA LYS A 166 -7.29 -13.06 14.53
C LYS A 166 -7.21 -12.26 13.24
#